data_d3d435f0e022a04fbbe070f9fccdecba
#
_entry.id   d3d435f0e022a04fbbe070f9fccdecba
#
_cell.length_a   1.000
_cell.length_b   1.000
_cell.length_c   1.000
_cell.angle_alpha   90.00
_cell.angle_beta   90.00
_cell.angle_gamma   90.00
#
_symmetry.space_group_name_H-M   'P 1'
#
loop_
_entity.id
_entity.type
_entity.pdbx_description
1 polymer ?
#
loop_
_entity_poly.entity_id
_entity_poly.type
_entity_poly.pdbx_seq_one_letter_code
_entity_poly.pdbx_strand_id
1 'polypeptide(L)'
;MGWFYGFKLHLVINDKGEIIQWKLTPGNVDDREPLKDKRFTERLFGKLFADRGYISQNLFEMLFVDNIHLVTKIKKNMKNSVMSLYDKLLLRKRSVIETVNDELKNVCQIEHTRHRSFDNFATNLIAGLIAYNLLPKKPEMNI
;
A
#
# COMPACT_ATOMS: atom_id res chain seq x y z
N MET A 1 -0.51 6.92 0.65
CA MET A 1 -1.55 6.80 -0.36
C MET A 1 -1.55 8.02 -1.26
N GLY A 2 -1.70 7.78 -2.55
CA GLY A 2 -1.70 8.87 -3.54
C GLY A 2 -3.10 9.40 -3.81
N TRP A 3 -3.19 10.70 -4.08
CA TRP A 3 -4.42 11.35 -4.54
C TRP A 3 -4.35 11.53 -6.04
N PHE A 4 -5.35 11.01 -6.76
CA PHE A 4 -5.40 11.10 -8.22
C PHE A 4 -6.82 11.46 -8.64
N TYR A 5 -7.01 12.60 -9.26
CA TYR A 5 -8.31 13.00 -9.81
C TYR A 5 -9.47 12.89 -8.80
N GLY A 6 -9.25 13.27 -7.53
CA GLY A 6 -10.26 13.15 -6.48
C GLY A 6 -10.41 11.73 -5.90
N PHE A 7 -9.56 10.80 -6.29
CA PHE A 7 -9.56 9.42 -5.82
C PHE A 7 -8.28 9.11 -5.06
N LYS A 8 -8.32 8.06 -4.24
CA LYS A 8 -7.14 7.49 -3.59
C LYS A 8 -6.77 6.17 -4.24
N LEU A 9 -5.47 6.01 -4.46
CA LEU A 9 -4.91 4.72 -4.87
C LEU A 9 -4.31 4.04 -3.65
N HIS A 10 -4.84 2.86 -3.33
CA HIS A 10 -4.33 2.01 -2.26
C HIS A 10 -3.46 0.93 -2.88
N LEU A 11 -2.22 0.81 -2.41
CA LEU A 11 -1.25 -0.16 -2.94
C LEU A 11 -0.73 -1.06 -1.84
N VAL A 12 -0.60 -2.34 -2.17
CA VAL A 12 0.18 -3.30 -1.39
C VAL A 12 1.29 -3.82 -2.28
N ILE A 13 2.51 -3.73 -1.80
CA ILE A 13 3.70 -4.22 -2.51
C ILE A 13 4.41 -5.27 -1.68
N ASN A 14 5.18 -6.11 -2.33
CA ASN A 14 6.08 -7.04 -1.65
C ASN A 14 7.46 -6.40 -1.42
N ASP A 15 8.37 -7.14 -0.83
CA ASP A 15 9.74 -6.70 -0.55
C ASP A 15 10.57 -6.39 -1.80
N LYS A 16 10.15 -6.90 -2.94
CA LYS A 16 10.79 -6.66 -4.23
C LYS A 16 10.18 -5.50 -5.02
N GLY A 17 9.25 -4.77 -4.39
CA GLY A 17 8.59 -3.64 -5.03
C GLY A 17 7.52 -4.01 -6.05
N GLU A 18 7.14 -5.26 -6.14
CA GLU A 18 6.08 -5.71 -7.03
C GLU A 18 4.71 -5.40 -6.44
N ILE A 19 3.77 -4.91 -7.27
CA ILE A 19 2.41 -4.62 -6.83
C ILE A 19 1.66 -5.94 -6.70
N ILE A 20 1.23 -6.25 -5.47
CA ILE A 20 0.47 -7.46 -5.14
C ILE A 20 -1.02 -7.19 -5.25
N GLN A 21 -1.46 -6.03 -4.78
CA GLN A 21 -2.86 -5.65 -4.78
C GLN A 21 -2.99 -4.14 -4.88
N TRP A 22 -4.07 -3.69 -5.50
CA TRP A 22 -4.38 -2.26 -5.58
C TRP A 22 -5.90 -2.05 -5.55
N LYS A 23 -6.31 -0.87 -5.11
CA LYS A 23 -7.71 -0.45 -5.13
C LYS A 23 -7.81 1.05 -5.28
N LEU A 24 -8.77 1.50 -6.08
CA LEU A 24 -9.08 2.90 -6.25
C LEU A 24 -10.37 3.21 -5.49
N THR A 25 -10.34 4.21 -4.62
CA THR A 25 -11.52 4.65 -3.85
C THR A 25 -11.71 6.15 -3.98
N PRO A 26 -12.93 6.67 -3.72
CA PRO A 26 -13.10 8.11 -3.53
C PRO A 26 -12.14 8.64 -2.46
N GLY A 27 -11.69 9.89 -2.62
CA GLY A 27 -10.66 10.45 -1.75
C GLY A 27 -11.05 10.62 -0.29
N ASN A 28 -12.34 10.58 0.03
CA ASN A 28 -12.84 10.69 1.41
C ASN A 28 -12.94 9.34 2.13
N VAL A 29 -12.61 8.24 1.48
CA VAL A 29 -12.62 6.91 2.09
C VAL A 29 -11.38 6.74 2.98
N ASP A 30 -11.56 6.17 4.17
CA ASP A 30 -10.46 5.90 5.10
C ASP A 30 -9.44 4.95 4.47
N ASP A 31 -8.16 5.18 4.72
CA ASP A 31 -7.07 4.38 4.17
C ASP A 31 -7.14 2.90 4.58
N ARG A 32 -7.80 2.61 5.70
CA ARG A 32 -7.95 1.25 6.24
C ARG A 32 -9.09 0.47 5.60
N GLU A 33 -10.03 1.15 4.93
CA GLU A 33 -11.23 0.48 4.38
C GLU A 33 -10.92 -0.68 3.44
N PRO A 34 -9.97 -0.60 2.50
CA PRO A 34 -9.66 -1.75 1.65
C PRO A 34 -9.25 -3.00 2.41
N LEU A 35 -8.60 -2.84 3.56
CA LEU A 35 -8.16 -3.98 4.38
C LEU A 35 -9.31 -4.71 5.07
N LYS A 36 -10.51 -4.11 5.10
CA LYS A 36 -11.73 -4.76 5.61
C LYS A 36 -12.45 -5.57 4.54
N ASP A 37 -12.03 -5.43 3.29
CA ASP A 37 -12.62 -6.16 2.16
C ASP A 37 -11.85 -7.46 1.93
N LYS A 38 -12.52 -8.59 2.11
CA LYS A 38 -11.91 -9.91 1.94
C LYS A 38 -11.43 -10.17 0.51
N ARG A 39 -12.06 -9.56 -0.48
CA ARG A 39 -11.60 -9.67 -1.87
C ARG A 39 -10.24 -8.99 -2.05
N PHE A 40 -10.03 -7.89 -1.36
CA PHE A 40 -8.75 -7.18 -1.40
C PHE A 40 -7.65 -7.96 -0.67
N THR A 41 -7.98 -8.59 0.45
CA THR A 41 -7.00 -9.27 1.32
C THR A 41 -6.79 -10.74 0.99
N GLU A 42 -7.59 -11.35 0.12
CA GLU A 42 -7.53 -12.80 -0.13
C GLU A 42 -6.18 -13.30 -0.65
N ARG A 43 -5.41 -12.43 -1.31
CA ARG A 43 -4.08 -12.76 -1.84
C ARG A 43 -2.95 -12.36 -0.90
N LEU A 44 -3.29 -11.75 0.23
CA LEU A 44 -2.31 -11.30 1.20
C LEU A 44 -2.10 -12.35 2.29
N PHE A 45 -0.88 -12.51 2.74
CA PHE A 45 -0.54 -13.41 3.85
C PHE A 45 0.75 -12.94 4.51
N GLY A 46 0.96 -13.40 5.75
CA GLY A 46 2.18 -13.08 6.49
C GLY A 46 2.12 -11.69 7.11
N LYS A 47 3.26 -11.00 7.15
CA LYS A 47 3.38 -9.70 7.80
C LYS A 47 3.08 -8.59 6.81
N LEU A 48 2.18 -7.69 7.21
CA LEU A 48 1.81 -6.51 6.46
C LEU A 48 2.29 -5.28 7.24
N PHE A 49 3.25 -4.55 6.67
CA PHE A 49 3.85 -3.39 7.31
C PHE A 49 3.14 -2.13 6.86
N ALA A 50 2.71 -1.30 7.81
CA ALA A 50 1.97 -0.08 7.54
C ALA A 50 2.38 1.03 8.51
N ASP A 51 1.99 2.26 8.20
CA ASP A 51 2.26 3.38 9.07
C ASP A 51 1.27 3.45 10.26
N ARG A 52 1.46 4.43 11.15
CA ARG A 52 0.64 4.57 12.36
C ARG A 52 -0.83 4.84 12.08
N GLY A 53 -1.16 5.37 10.93
CA GLY A 53 -2.54 5.62 10.53
C GLY A 53 -3.39 4.36 10.41
N TYR A 54 -2.75 3.20 10.30
CA TYR A 54 -3.42 1.90 10.22
C TYR A 54 -3.62 1.23 11.58
N ILE A 55 -3.26 1.88 12.68
CA ILE A 55 -3.43 1.31 14.02
C ILE A 55 -4.92 1.21 14.33
N SER A 56 -5.41 -0.02 14.52
CA SER A 56 -6.77 -0.34 14.92
C SER A 56 -6.79 -1.75 15.48
N GLN A 57 -7.24 -1.91 16.71
CA GLN A 57 -7.33 -3.22 17.34
C GLN A 57 -8.29 -4.12 16.56
N ASN A 58 -9.43 -3.59 16.15
CA ASN A 58 -10.41 -4.36 15.37
C ASN A 58 -9.84 -4.83 14.03
N LEU A 59 -9.13 -3.95 13.33
CA LEU A 59 -8.49 -4.30 12.06
C LEU A 59 -7.40 -5.35 12.27
N PHE A 60 -6.58 -5.19 13.30
CA PHE A 60 -5.53 -6.16 13.64
C PHE A 60 -6.11 -7.56 13.85
N GLU A 61 -7.17 -7.66 14.66
CA GLU A 61 -7.82 -8.94 14.95
C GLU A 61 -8.46 -9.57 13.71
N MET A 62 -9.14 -8.75 12.91
CA MET A 62 -9.77 -9.21 11.68
C MET A 62 -8.74 -9.78 10.70
N LEU A 63 -7.62 -9.11 10.51
CA LEU A 63 -6.56 -9.56 9.61
C LEU A 63 -5.84 -10.78 10.17
N PHE A 64 -5.63 -10.83 11.47
CA PHE A 64 -4.96 -11.95 12.12
C PHE A 64 -5.70 -13.27 11.93
N VAL A 65 -7.02 -13.24 11.94
CA VAL A 65 -7.86 -14.42 11.64
C VAL A 65 -7.60 -14.93 10.23
N ASP A 66 -7.30 -14.05 9.29
CA ASP A 66 -7.01 -14.40 7.89
C ASP A 66 -5.51 -14.62 7.63
N ASN A 67 -4.72 -14.87 8.68
CA ASN A 67 -3.27 -15.10 8.60
C ASN A 67 -2.47 -13.89 8.10
N ILE A 68 -2.98 -12.69 8.35
CA ILE A 68 -2.29 -11.44 8.02
C ILE A 68 -1.91 -10.76 9.35
N HIS A 69 -0.62 -10.65 9.61
CA HIS A 69 -0.12 -9.97 10.79
C HIS A 69 0.21 -8.51 10.47
N LEU A 70 -0.67 -7.60 10.88
CA LEU A 70 -0.48 -6.17 10.69
C LEU A 70 0.59 -5.65 11.66
N VAL A 71 1.68 -5.10 11.12
CA VAL A 71 2.80 -4.56 11.90
C VAL A 71 2.89 -3.06 11.66
N THR A 72 2.76 -2.28 12.73
CA THR A 72 2.86 -0.82 12.69
C THR A 72 3.82 -0.34 13.77
N LYS A 73 4.32 0.90 13.64
CA LYS A 73 5.07 1.52 14.71
C LYS A 73 4.18 1.74 15.93
N ILE A 74 4.69 1.40 17.10
CA ILE A 74 3.99 1.61 18.37
C ILE A 74 3.93 3.12 18.66
N LYS A 75 2.73 3.62 19.02
CA LYS A 75 2.59 5.00 19.50
C LYS A 75 3.26 5.16 20.85
N LYS A 76 3.75 6.37 21.15
CA LYS A 76 4.47 6.68 22.39
C LYS A 76 3.73 6.25 23.65
N ASN A 77 2.40 6.26 23.65
CA ASN A 77 1.55 5.94 24.80
C ASN A 77 1.09 4.48 24.83
N MET A 78 1.47 3.67 23.88
CA MET A 78 1.07 2.27 23.82
C MET A 78 2.06 1.41 24.59
N LYS A 79 1.55 0.38 25.28
CA LYS A 79 2.41 -0.63 25.87
C LYS A 79 3.25 -1.29 24.76
N ASN A 80 4.52 -1.47 25.04
CA ASN A 80 5.41 -2.19 24.14
C ASN A 80 4.88 -3.62 23.96
N SER A 81 4.27 -3.89 22.83
CA SER A 81 4.09 -5.26 22.39
C SER A 81 5.44 -5.80 21.92
N VAL A 82 5.63 -7.10 22.08
CA VAL A 82 6.89 -7.74 21.66
C VAL A 82 7.02 -7.61 20.15
N MET A 83 7.89 -6.70 19.72
CA MET A 83 8.23 -6.54 18.33
C MET A 83 9.68 -7.01 18.14
N SER A 84 9.90 -7.95 17.23
CA SER A 84 11.23 -8.46 16.96
C SER A 84 12.12 -7.37 16.34
N LEU A 85 13.42 -7.51 16.51
CA LEU A 85 14.39 -6.62 15.85
C LEU A 85 14.22 -6.65 14.33
N TYR A 86 13.90 -7.79 13.76
CA TYR A 86 13.64 -7.96 12.34
C TYR A 86 12.42 -7.14 11.90
N ASP A 87 11.33 -7.17 12.66
CA ASP A 87 10.14 -6.37 12.36
C ASP A 87 10.42 -4.87 12.41
N LYS A 88 11.23 -4.43 13.38
CA LYS A 88 11.65 -3.02 13.47
C LYS A 88 12.47 -2.60 12.25
N LEU A 89 13.34 -3.48 11.78
CA LEU A 89 14.14 -3.23 10.58
C LEU A 89 13.25 -3.13 9.34
N LEU A 90 12.28 -4.03 9.17
CA LEU A 90 11.34 -3.99 8.05
C LEU A 90 10.47 -2.74 8.08
N LEU A 91 10.03 -2.30 9.26
CA LEU A 91 9.30 -1.04 9.39
C LEU A 91 10.11 0.17 8.93
N ARG A 92 11.41 0.18 9.19
CA ARG A 92 12.29 1.25 8.70
C ARG A 92 12.40 1.24 7.17
N LYS A 93 12.31 0.08 6.56
CA LYS A 93 12.43 -0.08 5.11
C LYS A 93 11.10 0.09 4.36
N ARG A 94 10.00 0.33 5.07
CA ARG A 94 8.69 0.56 4.44
C ARG A 94 8.67 1.78 3.51
N SER A 95 9.64 2.68 3.63
CA SER A 95 9.77 3.84 2.74
C SER A 95 9.90 3.46 1.26
N VAL A 96 10.14 2.20 0.96
CA VAL A 96 10.13 1.72 -0.43
C VAL A 96 8.78 2.00 -1.11
N ILE A 97 7.66 1.99 -0.35
CA ILE A 97 6.34 2.33 -0.90
C ILE A 97 6.29 3.77 -1.42
N GLU A 98 6.96 4.70 -0.75
CA GLU A 98 7.04 6.09 -1.20
C GLU A 98 7.80 6.19 -2.51
N THR A 99 8.88 5.43 -2.64
CA THR A 99 9.65 5.37 -3.89
C THR A 99 8.84 4.75 -5.03
N VAL A 100 8.05 3.72 -4.74
CA VAL A 100 7.13 3.13 -5.72
C VAL A 100 6.10 4.17 -6.18
N ASN A 101 5.52 4.92 -5.25
CA ASN A 101 4.58 5.98 -5.59
C ASN A 101 5.23 7.05 -6.48
N ASP A 102 6.47 7.44 -6.18
CA ASP A 102 7.21 8.41 -6.99
C ASP A 102 7.46 7.88 -8.42
N GLU A 103 7.80 6.61 -8.57
CA GLU A 103 7.98 6.01 -9.89
C GLU A 103 6.67 5.96 -10.68
N LEU A 104 5.56 5.63 -10.02
CA LEU A 104 4.25 5.65 -10.67
C LEU A 104 3.89 7.04 -11.16
N LYS A 105 4.20 8.08 -10.39
CA LYS A 105 3.92 9.48 -10.77
C LYS A 105 4.86 9.99 -11.86
N ASN A 106 6.14 9.74 -11.72
CA ASN A 106 7.18 10.38 -12.54
C ASN A 106 7.60 9.55 -13.75
N VAL A 107 7.80 8.25 -13.59
CA VAL A 107 8.23 7.36 -14.68
C VAL A 107 7.02 6.88 -15.48
N CYS A 108 5.97 6.41 -14.80
CA CYS A 108 4.76 5.90 -15.43
C CYS A 108 3.71 6.99 -15.69
N GLN A 109 3.93 8.20 -15.20
CA GLN A 109 3.17 9.42 -15.46
C GLN A 109 1.66 9.33 -15.15
N ILE A 110 1.29 8.63 -14.10
CA ILE A 110 -0.11 8.47 -13.71
C ILE A 110 -0.80 9.80 -13.44
N GLU A 111 -0.12 10.77 -12.80
CA GLU A 111 -0.68 12.08 -12.46
C GLU A 111 -0.57 13.12 -13.57
N HIS A 112 0.23 12.88 -14.60
CA HIS A 112 0.56 13.91 -15.59
C HIS A 112 -0.42 14.01 -16.75
N THR A 113 -1.50 13.28 -16.70
CA THR A 113 -2.50 13.26 -17.77
C THR A 113 -3.74 14.04 -17.36
N ARG A 114 -4.27 14.85 -18.30
CA ARG A 114 -5.50 15.60 -18.11
C ARG A 114 -6.66 14.80 -18.68
N HIS A 115 -7.42 14.16 -17.80
CA HIS A 115 -8.58 13.38 -18.21
C HIS A 115 -9.87 14.12 -17.86
N ARG A 116 -10.80 14.16 -18.81
CA ARG A 116 -12.12 14.76 -18.63
C ARG A 116 -13.16 13.76 -18.14
N SER A 117 -12.86 12.46 -18.26
CA SER A 117 -13.76 11.41 -17.82
C SER A 117 -13.06 10.44 -16.87
N PHE A 118 -13.85 9.83 -16.00
CA PHE A 118 -13.36 8.80 -15.10
C PHE A 118 -12.83 7.58 -15.86
N ASP A 119 -13.51 7.18 -16.94
CA ASP A 119 -13.08 6.01 -17.72
C ASP A 119 -11.71 6.20 -18.34
N ASN A 120 -11.44 7.38 -18.88
CA ASN A 120 -10.11 7.70 -19.41
C ASN A 120 -9.05 7.72 -18.31
N PHE A 121 -9.38 8.28 -17.15
CA PHE A 121 -8.49 8.28 -16.00
C PHE A 121 -8.19 6.85 -15.53
N ALA A 122 -9.22 6.02 -15.37
CA ALA A 122 -9.06 4.64 -14.92
C ALA A 122 -8.22 3.81 -15.91
N THR A 123 -8.47 3.96 -17.20
CA THR A 123 -7.69 3.30 -18.26
C THR A 123 -6.21 3.69 -18.18
N ASN A 124 -5.94 4.97 -18.02
CA ASN A 124 -4.56 5.45 -17.89
C ASN A 124 -3.89 4.97 -16.61
N LEU A 125 -4.63 4.92 -15.51
CA LEU A 125 -4.13 4.38 -14.23
C LEU A 125 -3.72 2.92 -14.40
N ILE A 126 -4.58 2.11 -14.98
CA ILE A 126 -4.30 0.68 -15.20
C ILE A 126 -3.08 0.51 -16.11
N ALA A 127 -3.01 1.28 -17.18
CA ALA A 127 -1.84 1.26 -18.07
C ALA A 127 -0.54 1.61 -17.34
N GLY A 128 -0.59 2.60 -16.45
CA GLY A 128 0.56 3.00 -15.63
C GLY A 128 0.98 1.91 -14.65
N LEU A 129 0.03 1.22 -14.02
CA LEU A 129 0.31 0.11 -13.12
C LEU A 129 0.94 -1.08 -13.86
N ILE A 130 0.46 -1.37 -15.06
CA ILE A 130 1.04 -2.42 -15.91
C ILE A 130 2.46 -2.03 -16.32
N ALA A 131 2.67 -0.80 -16.75
CA ALA A 131 3.99 -0.29 -17.12
C ALA A 131 4.97 -0.40 -15.95
N TYR A 132 4.54 -0.06 -14.76
CA TYR A 132 5.36 -0.21 -13.56
C TYR A 132 5.76 -1.67 -13.32
N ASN A 133 4.82 -2.60 -13.42
CA ASN A 133 5.10 -4.03 -13.22
C ASN A 133 6.07 -4.60 -14.26
N LEU A 134 6.16 -3.98 -15.43
CA LEU A 134 7.08 -4.38 -16.49
C LEU A 134 8.47 -3.76 -16.37
N LEU A 135 8.69 -2.85 -15.44
CA LEU A 135 10.02 -2.27 -15.22
C LEU A 135 11.03 -3.35 -14.86
N PRO A 136 12.21 -3.37 -15.51
CA PRO A 136 13.22 -4.39 -15.25
C PRO A 136 13.83 -4.31 -13.86
N LYS A 137 13.82 -3.11 -13.27
CA LYS A 137 14.32 -2.88 -11.92
C LYS A 137 13.32 -2.04 -11.15
N LYS A 138 12.86 -2.56 -10.01
CA LYS A 138 11.90 -1.91 -9.13
C LYS A 138 12.55 -1.54 -7.81
N PRO A 139 12.03 -0.51 -7.09
CA PRO A 139 12.47 -0.25 -5.72
C PRO A 139 12.27 -1.49 -4.86
N GLU A 140 13.28 -1.86 -4.08
CA GLU A 140 13.18 -3.04 -3.23
C GLU A 140 13.74 -2.79 -1.84
N MET A 141 13.29 -3.61 -0.89
CA MET A 141 13.86 -3.65 0.45
C MET A 141 15.14 -4.49 0.40
N ASN A 142 16.28 -3.86 0.43
CA ASN A 142 17.58 -4.56 0.51
C ASN A 142 17.79 -5.06 1.94
N ILE A 143 17.36 -6.27 2.20
CA ILE A 143 17.48 -6.89 3.53
C ILE A 143 18.55 -7.96 3.49
#